data_fa0fdd8d6021547a1c25a687a2ac43a2
#
_entry.id   fa0fdd8d6021547a1c25a687a2ac43a2
#
_cell.length_a   1.000
_cell.length_b   1.000
_cell.length_c   1.000
_cell.angle_alpha   90.00
_cell.angle_beta   90.00
_cell.angle_gamma   90.00
#
_symmetry.space_group_name_H-M   'P 1'
#
loop_
_entity.id
_entity.type
_entity.pdbx_description
1 polymer ?
#
loop_
_entity_poly.entity_id
_entity_poly.type
_entity_poly.pdbx_seq_one_letter_code
_entity_poly.pdbx_strand_id
1 'polypeptide(L)'
;MNEQLKDILSKAKLNFAVLAAILVIAIVGKLTNPDLTNRIFETADKLVSDLILIFVAITLGAFIPQFKLVVFGALGAFIAAALAIELGIFNYLTIDYLFSVLIVVLGFASIANLYRHYREFRI
;
A
#
# COMPACT_ATOMS: atom_id res chain seq x y z
N MET A 1 -8.31 19.23 -22.94
CA MET A 1 -7.08 18.65 -22.38
C MET A 1 -6.91 18.94 -20.91
N ASN A 2 -7.08 20.18 -20.48
CA ASN A 2 -6.98 20.54 -19.06
C ASN A 2 -8.04 19.86 -18.20
N GLU A 3 -9.24 19.66 -18.73
CA GLU A 3 -10.32 19.01 -18.02
C GLU A 3 -10.03 17.51 -17.81
N GLN A 4 -9.46 16.86 -18.83
CA GLN A 4 -9.08 15.46 -18.73
C GLN A 4 -7.95 15.26 -17.72
N LEU A 5 -6.99 16.18 -17.72
CA LEU A 5 -5.89 16.13 -16.76
C LEU A 5 -6.40 16.34 -15.34
N LYS A 6 -7.30 17.30 -15.15
CA LYS A 6 -7.92 17.53 -13.84
C LYS A 6 -8.71 16.31 -13.36
N ASP A 7 -9.43 15.64 -14.27
CA ASP A 7 -10.20 14.45 -13.95
C ASP A 7 -9.28 13.32 -13.50
N ILE A 8 -8.17 13.10 -14.20
CA ILE A 8 -7.18 12.09 -13.82
C ILE A 8 -6.55 12.41 -12.48
N LEU A 9 -6.16 13.67 -12.27
CA LEU A 9 -5.59 14.09 -11.00
C LEU A 9 -6.58 13.91 -9.85
N SER A 10 -7.87 14.21 -10.09
CA SER A 10 -8.91 13.99 -9.09
C SER A 10 -9.05 12.51 -8.75
N LYS A 11 -9.08 11.64 -9.77
CA LYS A 11 -9.19 10.19 -9.56
C LYS A 11 -7.93 9.61 -8.90
N ALA A 12 -6.77 10.15 -9.24
CA ALA A 12 -5.49 9.69 -8.72
C ALA A 12 -5.10 10.34 -7.40
N LYS A 13 -5.92 11.22 -6.85
CA LYS A 13 -5.61 11.96 -5.64
C LYS A 13 -5.30 11.03 -4.47
N LEU A 14 -6.11 10.01 -4.28
CA LEU A 14 -5.91 9.04 -3.21
C LEU A 14 -4.63 8.22 -3.42
N ASN A 15 -4.32 7.88 -4.68
CA ASN A 15 -3.09 7.16 -5.00
C ASN A 15 -1.86 7.96 -4.60
N PHE A 16 -1.84 9.24 -4.97
CA PHE A 16 -0.73 10.11 -4.58
C PHE A 16 -0.68 10.33 -3.08
N ALA A 17 -1.84 10.46 -2.43
CA ALA A 17 -1.91 10.60 -0.97
C ALA A 17 -1.32 9.39 -0.26
N VAL A 18 -1.63 8.18 -0.73
CA VAL A 18 -1.09 6.94 -0.15
C VAL A 18 0.43 6.87 -0.32
N LEU A 19 0.93 7.17 -1.51
CA LEU A 19 2.37 7.16 -1.77
C LEU A 19 3.09 8.21 -0.92
N ALA A 20 2.50 9.41 -0.81
CA ALA A 20 3.05 10.46 0.03
C ALA A 20 3.04 10.07 1.51
N ALA A 21 1.97 9.41 1.97
CA ALA A 21 1.88 8.93 3.34
C ALA A 21 2.97 7.90 3.65
N ILE A 22 3.24 6.98 2.73
CA ILE A 22 4.31 6.00 2.88
C ILE A 22 5.67 6.72 3.02
N LEU A 23 5.91 7.70 2.17
CA LEU A 23 7.16 8.47 2.21
C LEU A 23 7.30 9.24 3.53
N VAL A 24 6.22 9.90 3.97
CA VAL A 24 6.22 10.64 5.24
C VAL A 24 6.48 9.70 6.42
N ILE A 25 5.83 8.54 6.44
CA ILE A 25 6.03 7.54 7.49
C ILE A 25 7.50 7.09 7.50
N ALA A 26 8.11 6.89 6.33
CA ALA A 26 9.51 6.51 6.24
C ALA A 26 10.42 7.57 6.84
N ILE A 27 10.19 8.84 6.51
CA ILE A 27 11.02 9.94 6.98
C ILE A 27 10.85 10.15 8.48
N VAL A 28 9.60 10.27 8.94
CA VAL A 28 9.28 10.49 10.35
C VAL A 28 9.75 9.31 11.19
N GLY A 29 9.56 8.10 10.70
CA GLY A 29 10.00 6.88 11.38
C GLY A 29 11.50 6.84 11.57
N LYS A 30 12.29 7.23 10.56
CA LYS A 30 13.75 7.27 10.68
C LYS A 30 14.21 8.31 11.69
N LEU A 31 13.47 9.41 11.82
CA LEU A 31 13.81 10.46 12.77
C LEU A 31 13.41 10.13 14.20
N THR A 32 12.32 9.37 14.39
CA THR A 32 11.78 9.08 15.72
C THR A 32 12.15 7.71 16.24
N ASN A 33 12.16 6.69 15.39
CA ASN A 33 12.48 5.32 15.77
C ASN A 33 13.17 4.59 14.62
N PRO A 34 14.47 4.85 14.42
CA PRO A 34 15.19 4.29 13.28
C PRO A 34 15.26 2.76 13.29
N ASP A 35 15.35 2.13 14.46
CA ASP A 35 15.45 0.67 14.56
C ASP A 35 14.18 -0.01 14.05
N LEU A 36 13.02 0.46 14.51
CA LEU A 36 11.73 -0.08 14.07
C LEU A 36 11.52 0.17 12.58
N THR A 37 11.83 1.38 12.13
CA THR A 37 11.66 1.75 10.72
C THR A 37 12.55 0.88 9.83
N ASN A 38 13.79 0.67 10.20
CA ASN A 38 14.69 -0.17 9.44
C ASN A 38 14.18 -1.61 9.36
N ARG A 39 13.65 -2.15 10.46
CA ARG A 39 13.07 -3.51 10.45
C ARG A 39 11.87 -3.61 9.52
N ILE A 40 11.00 -2.61 9.54
CA ILE A 40 9.82 -2.61 8.67
C ILE A 40 10.24 -2.57 7.21
N PHE A 41 11.18 -1.69 6.85
CA PHE A 41 11.60 -1.56 5.45
C PHE A 41 12.49 -2.72 4.99
N GLU A 42 13.28 -3.32 5.87
CA GLU A 42 14.01 -4.55 5.52
C GLU A 42 13.05 -5.69 5.24
N THR A 43 12.01 -5.83 6.06
CA THR A 43 10.96 -6.84 5.82
C THR A 43 10.22 -6.56 4.53
N ALA A 44 9.89 -5.29 4.27
CA ALA A 44 9.23 -4.90 3.02
C ALA A 44 10.11 -5.24 1.81
N ASP A 45 11.42 -5.01 1.90
CA ASP A 45 12.34 -5.35 0.82
C ASP A 45 12.36 -6.85 0.56
N LYS A 46 12.33 -7.66 1.60
CA LYS A 46 12.23 -9.12 1.45
C LYS A 46 10.90 -9.53 0.81
N LEU A 47 9.82 -8.85 1.17
CA LEU A 47 8.50 -9.12 0.60
C LEU A 47 8.43 -8.74 -0.88
N VAL A 48 9.16 -7.72 -1.29
CA VAL A 48 9.25 -7.34 -2.71
C VAL A 48 9.85 -8.47 -3.54
N SER A 49 10.71 -9.29 -2.96
CA SER A 49 11.25 -10.47 -3.62
C SER A 49 10.22 -11.59 -3.75
N ASP A 50 9.11 -11.51 -3.02
CA ASP A 50 8.02 -12.47 -3.11
C ASP A 50 7.09 -12.09 -4.27
N LEU A 51 7.26 -12.77 -5.39
CA LEU A 51 6.49 -12.48 -6.60
C LEU A 51 4.99 -12.68 -6.40
N ILE A 52 4.59 -13.55 -5.49
CA ILE A 52 3.17 -13.81 -5.22
C ILE A 52 2.51 -12.58 -4.62
N LEU A 53 3.14 -11.95 -3.63
CA LEU A 53 2.60 -10.77 -2.99
C LEU A 53 2.51 -9.59 -3.95
N ILE A 54 3.55 -9.39 -4.76
CA ILE A 54 3.55 -8.33 -5.78
C ILE A 54 2.45 -8.58 -6.80
N PHE A 55 2.29 -9.82 -7.25
CA PHE A 55 1.25 -10.19 -8.20
C PHE A 55 -0.14 -9.89 -7.63
N VAL A 56 -0.39 -10.24 -6.37
CA VAL A 56 -1.66 -9.93 -5.70
C VAL A 56 -1.89 -8.42 -5.64
N ALA A 57 -0.88 -7.66 -5.26
CA ALA A 57 -1.00 -6.20 -5.14
C ALA A 57 -1.31 -5.55 -6.49
N ILE A 58 -0.61 -5.96 -7.54
CA ILE A 58 -0.83 -5.44 -8.89
C ILE A 58 -2.23 -5.81 -9.38
N THR A 59 -2.66 -7.05 -9.11
CA THR A 59 -4.00 -7.50 -9.48
C THR A 59 -5.07 -6.65 -8.80
N LEU A 60 -4.94 -6.38 -7.51
CA LEU A 60 -5.88 -5.54 -6.79
C LEU A 60 -5.95 -4.14 -7.39
N GLY A 61 -4.80 -3.55 -7.68
CA GLY A 61 -4.76 -2.20 -8.24
C GLY A 61 -5.30 -2.14 -9.67
N ALA A 62 -5.04 -3.17 -10.47
CA ALA A 62 -5.44 -3.18 -11.87
C ALA A 62 -6.92 -3.51 -12.06
N PHE A 63 -7.49 -4.40 -11.23
CA PHE A 63 -8.86 -4.85 -11.40
C PHE A 63 -9.89 -4.03 -10.64
N ILE A 64 -9.49 -3.36 -9.56
CA ILE A 64 -10.40 -2.52 -8.78
C ILE A 64 -10.24 -1.08 -9.25
N PRO A 65 -11.23 -0.50 -9.96
CA PRO A 65 -11.08 0.86 -10.49
C PRO A 65 -11.06 1.93 -9.40
N GLN A 66 -11.78 1.73 -8.32
CA GLN A 66 -11.83 2.68 -7.22
C GLN A 66 -10.77 2.31 -6.18
N PHE A 67 -9.66 3.05 -6.18
CA PHE A 67 -8.55 2.77 -5.28
C PHE A 67 -8.96 2.85 -3.81
N LYS A 68 -9.94 3.68 -3.47
CA LYS A 68 -10.44 3.79 -2.09
C LYS A 68 -10.92 2.44 -1.53
N LEU A 69 -11.47 1.58 -2.39
CA LEU A 69 -11.92 0.25 -1.97
C LEU A 69 -10.72 -0.63 -1.60
N VAL A 70 -9.62 -0.52 -2.35
CA VAL A 70 -8.38 -1.23 -2.05
C VAL A 70 -7.83 -0.77 -0.71
N VAL A 71 -7.80 0.55 -0.48
CA VAL A 71 -7.28 1.13 0.76
C VAL A 71 -8.13 0.69 1.95
N PHE A 72 -9.45 0.82 1.86
CA PHE A 72 -10.33 0.41 2.97
C PHE A 72 -10.25 -1.09 3.23
N GLY A 73 -10.19 -1.90 2.18
CA GLY A 73 -10.03 -3.35 2.33
C GLY A 73 -8.70 -3.71 3.00
N ALA A 74 -7.61 -3.09 2.58
CA ALA A 74 -6.30 -3.34 3.15
C ALA A 74 -6.23 -2.91 4.61
N LEU A 75 -6.77 -1.72 4.93
CA LEU A 75 -6.80 -1.23 6.31
C LEU A 75 -7.68 -2.12 7.20
N GLY A 76 -8.84 -2.54 6.69
CA GLY A 76 -9.72 -3.45 7.42
C GLY A 76 -9.05 -4.79 7.70
N ALA A 77 -8.38 -5.35 6.72
CA ALA A 77 -7.62 -6.59 6.89
C ALA A 77 -6.48 -6.42 7.90
N PHE A 78 -5.79 -5.28 7.85
CA PHE A 78 -4.73 -4.96 8.81
C PHE A 78 -5.26 -4.90 10.23
N ILE A 79 -6.38 -4.21 10.45
CA ILE A 79 -7.00 -4.09 11.77
C ILE A 79 -7.44 -5.47 12.27
N ALA A 80 -8.09 -6.26 11.42
CA ALA A 80 -8.53 -7.60 11.79
C ALA A 80 -7.35 -8.50 12.17
N ALA A 81 -6.27 -8.45 11.38
CA ALA A 81 -5.07 -9.24 11.67
C ALA A 81 -4.39 -8.78 12.95
N ALA A 82 -4.33 -7.47 13.21
CA ALA A 82 -3.73 -6.94 14.43
C ALA A 82 -4.52 -7.39 15.66
N LEU A 83 -5.85 -7.36 15.58
CA LEU A 83 -6.70 -7.85 16.67
C LEU A 83 -6.50 -9.35 16.89
N ALA A 84 -6.36 -10.13 15.81
CA ALA A 84 -6.11 -11.57 15.93
C ALA A 84 -4.77 -11.86 16.61
N ILE A 85 -3.74 -11.06 16.34
CA ILE A 85 -2.45 -11.19 17.02
C ILE A 85 -2.59 -10.90 18.52
N GLU A 86 -3.31 -9.82 18.87
CA GLU A 86 -3.51 -9.45 20.27
C GLU A 86 -4.32 -10.48 21.02
N LEU A 87 -5.27 -11.15 20.34
CA LEU A 87 -6.06 -12.22 20.96
C LEU A 87 -5.31 -13.54 21.02
N GLY A 88 -4.09 -13.60 20.50
CA GLY A 88 -3.27 -14.80 20.53
C GLY A 88 -3.61 -15.85 19.49
N ILE A 89 -4.47 -15.52 18.52
CA ILE A 89 -4.86 -16.44 17.46
C ILE A 89 -3.69 -16.71 16.51
N PHE A 90 -2.92 -15.66 16.20
CA PHE A 90 -1.73 -15.77 15.35
C PHE A 90 -0.48 -15.43 16.15
N ASN A 91 0.30 -16.45 16.49
CA ASN A 91 1.54 -16.28 17.27
C ASN A 91 2.76 -16.05 16.40
N TYR A 92 2.66 -16.32 15.08
CA TYR A 92 3.79 -16.22 14.15
C TYR A 92 3.94 -14.82 13.56
N LEU A 93 2.87 -14.02 13.55
CA LEU A 93 2.86 -12.71 12.91
C LEU A 93 3.16 -11.64 13.95
N THR A 94 3.91 -10.63 13.52
CA THR A 94 4.17 -9.44 14.32
C THR A 94 3.51 -8.24 13.65
N ILE A 95 3.27 -7.19 14.44
CA ILE A 95 2.71 -5.95 13.90
C ILE A 95 3.67 -5.34 12.87
N ASP A 96 4.99 -5.45 13.11
CA ASP A 96 5.99 -4.97 12.16
C ASP A 96 5.84 -5.64 10.79
N TYR A 97 5.61 -6.94 10.77
CA TYR A 97 5.39 -7.68 9.54
C TYR A 97 4.12 -7.21 8.83
N LEU A 98 3.04 -6.99 9.59
CA LEU A 98 1.79 -6.49 9.01
C LEU A 98 1.96 -5.11 8.40
N PHE A 99 2.69 -4.20 9.05
CA PHE A 99 2.99 -2.90 8.46
C PHE A 99 3.77 -3.03 7.16
N SER A 100 4.74 -3.94 7.11
CA SER A 100 5.53 -4.18 5.91
C SER A 100 4.65 -4.68 4.77
N VAL A 101 3.76 -5.64 5.04
CA VAL A 101 2.81 -6.15 4.04
C VAL A 101 1.90 -5.02 3.55
N LEU A 102 1.38 -4.22 4.46
CA LEU A 102 0.49 -3.11 4.12
C LEU A 102 1.17 -2.11 3.20
N ILE A 103 2.41 -1.73 3.52
CA ILE A 103 3.19 -0.78 2.72
C ILE A 103 3.41 -1.33 1.32
N VAL A 104 3.83 -2.60 1.20
CA VAL A 104 4.09 -3.23 -0.09
C VAL A 104 2.81 -3.32 -0.92
N VAL A 105 1.73 -3.82 -0.32
CA VAL A 105 0.46 -3.99 -1.03
C VAL A 105 -0.08 -2.64 -1.49
N LEU A 106 -0.15 -1.66 -0.61
CA LEU A 106 -0.70 -0.34 -0.96
C LEU A 106 0.18 0.37 -1.98
N GLY A 107 1.51 0.27 -1.84
CA GLY A 107 2.43 0.90 -2.79
C GLY A 107 2.29 0.34 -4.20
N PHE A 108 2.36 -0.97 -4.35
CA PHE A 108 2.27 -1.60 -5.67
C PHE A 108 0.86 -1.51 -6.24
N ALA A 109 -0.18 -1.65 -5.41
CA ALA A 109 -1.56 -1.48 -5.86
C ALA A 109 -1.81 -0.05 -6.34
N SER A 110 -1.26 0.94 -5.65
CA SER A 110 -1.36 2.34 -6.05
C SER A 110 -0.72 2.57 -7.42
N ILE A 111 0.49 2.03 -7.62
CA ILE A 111 1.19 2.16 -8.88
C ILE A 111 0.41 1.49 -10.01
N ALA A 112 -0.10 0.28 -9.78
CA ALA A 112 -0.89 -0.44 -10.79
C ALA A 112 -2.18 0.29 -11.12
N ASN A 113 -2.84 0.88 -10.14
CA ASN A 113 -4.06 1.65 -10.34
C ASN A 113 -3.78 2.93 -11.11
N LEU A 114 -2.68 3.63 -10.80
CA LEU A 114 -2.25 4.80 -11.55
C LEU A 114 -1.96 4.46 -13.00
N TYR A 115 -1.28 3.34 -13.24
CA TYR A 115 -0.98 2.88 -14.59
C TYR A 115 -2.26 2.60 -15.36
N ARG A 116 -3.24 1.98 -14.71
CA ARG A 116 -4.54 1.73 -15.32
C ARG A 116 -5.22 3.02 -15.75
N HIS A 117 -5.27 4.03 -14.88
CA HIS A 117 -5.87 5.32 -15.21
C HIS A 117 -5.11 6.03 -16.33
N TYR A 118 -3.78 5.97 -16.29
CA TYR A 118 -2.95 6.55 -17.33
C TYR A 118 -3.22 5.88 -18.68
N ARG A 119 -3.38 4.58 -18.70
CA ARG A 119 -3.63 3.82 -19.91
C ARG A 119 -5.01 4.16 -20.50
N GLU A 120 -6.02 4.32 -19.65
CA GLU A 120 -7.35 4.75 -20.08
C GLU A 120 -7.29 6.17 -20.69
N PHE A 121 -6.49 7.03 -20.11
CA PHE A 121 -6.35 8.40 -20.60
C PHE A 121 -5.73 8.45 -21.99
N ARG A 122 -4.75 7.60 -22.26
CA ARG A 122 -4.05 7.63 -23.57
C ARG A 122 -4.91 7.17 -24.74
N ILE A 123 -5.93 6.41 -24.47
CA ILE A 123 -6.84 5.94 -25.50
C ILE A 123 -7.90 6.98 -25.81
#